data_8b2ce836199adfc75cf4073e487e88d4
#
_entry.id   8b2ce836199adfc75cf4073e487e88d4
#
_cell.length_a   1.000
_cell.length_b   1.000
_cell.length_c   1.000
_cell.angle_alpha   90.00
_cell.angle_beta   90.00
_cell.angle_gamma   90.00
#
_symmetry.space_group_name_H-M   'P 1'
#
loop_
_entity.id
_entity.type
_entity.pdbx_description
1 polymer ?
#
loop_
_entity_poly.entity_id
_entity_poly.type
_entity_poly.pdbx_seq_one_letter_code
_entity_poly.pdbx_strand_id
1 'polypeptide(L)'
;MKNFRPNTLQALLLACCVTVVPAASRIALAQSSSTNQSGNTTTAHKKAAADKNPSVESQIEQMRQQFQTQIDQLKQQVIESNQKLQQAQSAAAQAQQAATQAQSQAQTAAQTNAQSKTAVTGLKRDMQNLKTDAEQMKADITSVRQNDEGMRENYANPIAMKYKDVYITPGGFLAAETVDRQRATGGGLNTPFGAIPFSNSALGKQNEFVATGRQSRITLLAEGKYPTATIGGYYEADFLSAGTTSNNNESNSYTLRQRQMWARYQNTGGLTVVGGQMWSFLTLDTVGMENRYEAIPLTIDPQYVPGFIWTRQYGFRVYQNLFHKKAFVGVALENPQTTFGGQGFSNNFVLGTAGNPGGLLNPATNYSINMAPDVIAKVAVEPGFGHYEVAGIATFLRDRVYPNASPVNPASAVGAYNDSKVAGGVEAAAWLPFHKGLYDFGLRGLYGQSVGRYGAGGLPDTTVHPNGTLAPLHNVVALFSAELHPGKWDLYEYYGGDYAGRAAYINAAGKPVGYGSPLFNNSGCETETVPSSSPYGPGGPANCANDTRAIINETAGFWYNFYRGGKGKLVFGMQYNYAQRKLWAGLGGIQPEANDNMFWTSFRYYIP
;
A
#
# COMPACT_ATOMS: atom_id res chain seq x y z
N MET A 1 -21.48 -28.19 -29.51
CA MET A 1 -20.08 -28.51 -29.37
C MET A 1 -19.33 -27.88 -30.53
N LYS A 2 -18.74 -26.69 -30.34
CA LYS A 2 -17.83 -26.06 -31.29
C LYS A 2 -16.60 -25.61 -30.49
N ASN A 3 -15.45 -26.00 -30.97
CA ASN A 3 -14.13 -25.87 -30.38
C ASN A 3 -13.81 -24.44 -29.93
N PHE A 4 -13.64 -24.25 -28.64
CA PHE A 4 -13.03 -23.04 -28.08
C PHE A 4 -11.51 -23.25 -28.06
N ARG A 5 -10.77 -22.42 -28.77
CA ARG A 5 -9.30 -22.42 -28.73
C ARG A 5 -8.83 -21.65 -27.50
N PRO A 6 -7.97 -22.21 -26.64
CA PRO A 6 -7.54 -21.58 -25.38
C PRO A 6 -6.50 -20.45 -25.53
N ASN A 7 -6.12 -20.07 -26.75
CA ASN A 7 -4.94 -19.21 -26.96
C ASN A 7 -5.16 -17.70 -26.87
N THR A 8 -6.41 -17.22 -26.81
CA THR A 8 -6.68 -15.77 -26.78
C THR A 8 -6.68 -15.17 -25.38
N LEU A 9 -7.02 -15.94 -24.36
CA LEU A 9 -7.04 -15.44 -22.98
C LEU A 9 -5.63 -15.37 -22.35
N GLN A 10 -4.78 -16.37 -22.68
CA GLN A 10 -3.38 -16.33 -22.27
C GLN A 10 -2.56 -15.22 -22.94
N ALA A 11 -2.91 -14.88 -24.19
CA ALA A 11 -2.24 -13.78 -24.89
C ALA A 11 -2.61 -12.40 -24.32
N LEU A 12 -3.82 -12.23 -23.77
CA LEU A 12 -4.23 -10.96 -23.15
C LEU A 12 -3.59 -10.75 -21.76
N LEU A 13 -3.45 -11.82 -20.98
CA LEU A 13 -2.77 -11.78 -19.68
C LEU A 13 -1.25 -11.56 -19.82
N LEU A 14 -0.61 -12.17 -20.82
CA LEU A 14 0.81 -11.94 -21.08
C LEU A 14 1.11 -10.55 -21.65
N ALA A 15 0.19 -9.96 -22.42
CA ALA A 15 0.38 -8.62 -22.98
C ALA A 15 0.38 -7.52 -21.90
N CYS A 16 -0.40 -7.68 -20.83
CA CYS A 16 -0.37 -6.74 -19.69
C CYS A 16 0.92 -6.85 -18.87
N CYS A 17 1.46 -8.05 -18.69
CA CYS A 17 2.68 -8.26 -17.89
C CYS A 17 3.96 -7.70 -18.53
N VAL A 18 4.04 -7.64 -19.85
CA VAL A 18 5.27 -7.21 -20.57
C VAL A 18 5.49 -5.69 -20.54
N THR A 19 4.45 -4.88 -20.34
CA THR A 19 4.56 -3.42 -20.41
C THR A 19 5.00 -2.76 -19.10
N VAL A 20 4.97 -3.46 -17.95
CA VAL A 20 5.27 -2.88 -16.62
C VAL A 20 6.71 -3.15 -16.16
N VAL A 21 7.39 -4.17 -16.68
CA VAL A 21 8.73 -4.59 -16.23
C VAL A 21 9.86 -3.57 -16.45
N PRO A 22 9.87 -2.67 -17.46
CA PRO A 22 11.00 -1.75 -17.64
C PRO A 22 11.07 -0.61 -16.63
N ALA A 23 9.98 -0.27 -15.92
CA ALA A 23 9.99 0.87 -15.01
C ALA A 23 10.54 0.58 -13.62
N ALA A 24 10.43 -0.65 -13.14
CA ALA A 24 10.85 -1.03 -11.78
C ALA A 24 12.36 -1.10 -11.59
N SER A 25 13.12 -1.36 -12.67
CA SER A 25 14.58 -1.48 -12.60
C SER A 25 15.32 -0.16 -12.36
N ARG A 26 14.63 0.99 -12.45
CA ARG A 26 15.26 2.32 -12.29
C ARG A 26 15.15 2.92 -10.88
N ILE A 27 14.34 2.37 -10.00
CA ILE A 27 14.19 2.90 -8.63
C ILE A 27 15.28 2.39 -7.69
N ALA A 28 16.01 1.35 -8.06
CA ALA A 28 17.08 0.77 -7.24
C ALA A 28 18.44 1.52 -7.33
N LEU A 29 18.55 2.63 -8.08
CA LEU A 29 19.82 3.30 -8.38
C LEU A 29 20.00 4.69 -7.72
N ALA A 30 19.25 5.01 -6.68
CA ALA A 30 19.49 6.19 -5.89
C ALA A 30 20.17 5.82 -4.56
N GLN A 31 21.38 5.31 -4.64
CA GLN A 31 22.33 5.37 -3.53
C GLN A 31 23.55 6.17 -3.96
N SER A 32 23.66 7.36 -3.39
CA SER A 32 24.80 8.24 -3.50
C SER A 32 26.07 7.59 -2.97
N SER A 33 27.02 7.39 -3.84
CA SER A 33 28.40 7.17 -3.42
C SER A 33 29.06 8.50 -3.13
N SER A 34 29.25 8.84 -1.88
CA SER A 34 30.22 9.83 -1.47
C SER A 34 31.57 9.13 -1.30
N THR A 35 32.46 9.28 -2.25
CA THR A 35 33.87 8.95 -2.08
C THR A 35 34.68 10.23 -2.00
N ASN A 36 35.18 10.46 -0.84
CA ASN A 36 36.30 11.38 -0.60
C ASN A 36 37.56 10.79 -1.22
N GLN A 37 38.19 11.60 -2.03
CA GLN A 37 39.58 11.40 -2.43
C GLN A 37 40.51 12.03 -1.40
N SER A 38 41.52 11.31 -1.08
CA SER A 38 42.76 11.87 -0.59
C SER A 38 43.95 11.07 -1.10
N GLY A 39 44.74 11.68 -1.89
CA GLY A 39 46.18 11.83 -1.66
C GLY A 39 47.12 10.87 -2.34
N ASN A 40 47.87 11.48 -3.20
CA ASN A 40 49.33 11.49 -3.32
C ASN A 40 50.10 10.48 -4.19
N THR A 41 50.71 11.12 -5.19
CA THR A 41 52.15 11.11 -5.62
C THR A 41 52.76 9.81 -6.12
N THR A 42 53.32 9.79 -7.28
CA THR A 42 54.70 10.18 -7.63
C THR A 42 55.05 9.89 -9.09
N THR A 43 55.62 10.91 -9.72
CA THR A 43 56.73 10.98 -10.70
C THR A 43 57.08 9.81 -11.62
N ALA A 44 57.14 10.08 -12.91
CA ALA A 44 58.41 10.05 -13.68
C ALA A 44 58.22 10.48 -15.15
N HIS A 45 59.01 11.48 -15.49
CA HIS A 45 59.64 11.91 -16.75
C HIS A 45 59.47 11.06 -18.04
N LYS A 46 59.11 11.68 -19.18
CA LYS A 46 60.08 12.06 -20.21
C LYS A 46 59.44 12.78 -21.42
N LYS A 47 60.04 13.94 -21.66
CA LYS A 47 60.44 14.63 -22.90
C LYS A 47 59.45 14.76 -24.09
N ALA A 48 59.09 15.98 -24.29
CA ALA A 48 59.39 16.89 -25.38
C ALA A 48 58.79 16.56 -26.77
N ALA A 49 57.98 17.46 -27.21
CA ALA A 49 58.22 18.28 -28.40
C ALA A 49 57.20 19.41 -28.47
N ALA A 50 57.73 20.55 -28.78
CA ALA A 50 57.05 21.82 -29.00
C ALA A 50 55.96 21.74 -30.07
N ASP A 51 54.91 22.50 -30.00
CA ASP A 51 54.88 23.79 -30.68
C ASP A 51 53.44 24.35 -30.76
N LYS A 52 53.42 25.65 -30.65
CA LYS A 52 52.38 26.58 -31.15
C LYS A 52 51.14 26.78 -30.31
N ASN A 53 51.30 27.69 -29.45
CA ASN A 53 50.24 28.59 -29.00
C ASN A 53 49.63 29.30 -30.23
N PRO A 54 48.32 29.14 -30.49
CA PRO A 54 47.69 29.98 -31.52
C PRO A 54 47.68 31.41 -31.00
N SER A 55 48.12 32.33 -31.87
CA SER A 55 48.22 33.75 -31.55
C SER A 55 46.88 34.31 -31.08
N VAL A 56 46.95 35.29 -30.22
CA VAL A 56 45.77 36.03 -29.72
C VAL A 56 44.87 36.52 -30.86
N GLU A 57 45.44 36.74 -32.02
CA GLU A 57 44.71 37.09 -33.25
C GLU A 57 43.75 36.01 -33.71
N SER A 58 44.12 34.74 -33.61
CA SER A 58 43.20 33.64 -34.03
C SER A 58 42.02 33.45 -33.06
N GLN A 59 42.22 33.74 -31.78
CA GLN A 59 41.15 33.72 -30.79
C GLN A 59 40.20 34.93 -30.92
N ILE A 60 40.72 36.06 -31.27
CA ILE A 60 39.91 37.26 -31.56
C ILE A 60 39.08 37.05 -32.84
N GLU A 61 39.65 36.42 -33.85
CA GLU A 61 38.92 36.14 -35.09
C GLU A 61 37.80 35.06 -34.89
N GLN A 62 38.04 34.06 -34.10
CA GLN A 62 36.99 33.11 -33.71
C GLN A 62 35.87 33.77 -32.89
N MET A 63 36.24 34.64 -31.96
CA MET A 63 35.24 35.37 -31.18
C MET A 63 34.44 36.34 -32.05
N ARG A 64 35.08 36.97 -33.03
CA ARG A 64 34.44 37.86 -34.01
C ARG A 64 33.45 37.09 -34.91
N GLN A 65 33.82 35.91 -35.35
CA GLN A 65 32.90 35.02 -36.13
C GLN A 65 31.71 34.53 -35.25
N GLN A 66 31.96 34.22 -33.97
CA GLN A 66 30.88 33.86 -33.07
C GLN A 66 29.88 35.02 -32.85
N PHE A 67 30.40 36.22 -32.61
CA PHE A 67 29.54 37.40 -32.48
C PHE A 67 28.80 37.75 -33.77
N GLN A 68 29.42 37.60 -34.94
CA GLN A 68 28.77 37.83 -36.18
C GLN A 68 27.61 36.83 -36.42
N THR A 69 27.83 35.56 -36.10
CA THR A 69 26.77 34.53 -36.19
C THR A 69 25.61 34.80 -35.21
N GLN A 70 25.89 35.29 -34.01
CA GLN A 70 24.87 35.68 -33.04
C GLN A 70 24.08 36.92 -33.52
N ILE A 71 24.74 37.88 -34.14
CA ILE A 71 24.09 39.08 -34.70
C ILE A 71 23.16 38.69 -35.83
N ASP A 72 23.58 37.77 -36.71
CA ASP A 72 22.76 37.32 -37.82
C ASP A 72 21.56 36.48 -37.36
N GLN A 73 21.74 35.68 -36.33
CA GLN A 73 20.63 34.97 -35.66
C GLN A 73 19.61 35.93 -35.01
N LEU A 74 20.11 36.97 -34.33
CA LEU A 74 19.25 38.00 -33.76
C LEU A 74 18.50 38.80 -34.81
N LYS A 75 19.14 39.13 -35.96
CA LYS A 75 18.48 39.81 -37.07
C LYS A 75 17.36 38.94 -37.67
N GLN A 76 17.59 37.65 -37.84
CA GLN A 76 16.54 36.73 -38.28
C GLN A 76 15.35 36.67 -37.33
N GLN A 77 15.62 36.59 -36.00
CA GLN A 77 14.57 36.62 -34.99
C GLN A 77 13.75 37.93 -35.00
N VAL A 78 14.40 39.05 -35.24
CA VAL A 78 13.73 40.35 -35.34
C VAL A 78 12.85 40.42 -36.61
N ILE A 79 13.31 39.85 -37.73
CA ILE A 79 12.52 39.79 -38.97
C ILE A 79 11.29 38.90 -38.81
N GLU A 80 11.46 37.72 -38.20
CA GLU A 80 10.33 36.84 -37.88
C GLU A 80 9.34 37.47 -36.90
N SER A 81 9.84 38.17 -35.90
CA SER A 81 8.99 38.86 -34.91
C SER A 81 8.19 40.00 -35.57
N ASN A 82 8.81 40.75 -36.47
CA ASN A 82 8.12 41.81 -37.23
C ASN A 82 7.07 41.26 -38.21
N GLN A 83 7.33 40.11 -38.85
CA GLN A 83 6.33 39.43 -39.68
C GLN A 83 5.13 38.95 -38.87
N LYS A 84 5.37 38.39 -37.66
CA LYS A 84 4.31 38.01 -36.73
C LYS A 84 3.51 39.22 -36.23
N LEU A 85 4.18 40.35 -36.02
CA LEU A 85 3.53 41.60 -35.63
C LEU A 85 2.61 42.14 -36.71
N GLN A 86 3.04 42.12 -38.00
CA GLN A 86 2.21 42.53 -39.14
C GLN A 86 1.02 41.60 -39.37
N GLN A 87 1.20 40.28 -39.17
CA GLN A 87 0.07 39.34 -39.18
C GLN A 87 -0.92 39.58 -38.07
N ALA A 88 -0.44 39.90 -36.87
CA ALA A 88 -1.31 40.21 -35.75
C ALA A 88 -2.08 41.52 -35.96
N GLN A 89 -1.47 42.53 -36.56
CA GLN A 89 -2.16 43.80 -36.85
C GLN A 89 -3.22 43.67 -37.94
N SER A 90 -2.96 42.86 -38.98
CA SER A 90 -3.96 42.60 -40.02
C SER A 90 -5.13 41.76 -39.51
N ALA A 91 -4.87 40.79 -38.64
CA ALA A 91 -5.91 40.01 -37.99
C ALA A 91 -6.77 40.87 -37.03
N ALA A 92 -6.16 41.81 -36.32
CA ALA A 92 -6.88 42.76 -35.46
C ALA A 92 -7.80 43.73 -36.25
N ALA A 93 -7.36 44.20 -37.41
CA ALA A 93 -8.17 45.04 -38.28
C ALA A 93 -9.39 44.30 -38.87
N GLN A 94 -9.21 43.03 -39.26
CA GLN A 94 -10.34 42.17 -39.69
C GLN A 94 -11.32 41.87 -38.59
N ALA A 95 -10.81 41.65 -37.35
CA ALA A 95 -11.66 41.45 -36.19
C ALA A 95 -12.49 42.69 -35.85
N GLN A 96 -11.95 43.88 -36.07
CA GLN A 96 -12.64 45.16 -35.81
C GLN A 96 -13.75 45.44 -36.81
N GLN A 97 -13.56 45.05 -38.07
CA GLN A 97 -14.62 45.14 -39.10
C GLN A 97 -15.75 44.13 -38.84
N ALA A 98 -15.41 42.91 -38.42
CA ALA A 98 -16.39 41.89 -38.04
C ALA A 98 -17.20 42.32 -36.80
N ALA A 99 -16.55 42.98 -35.84
CA ALA A 99 -17.21 43.50 -34.65
C ALA A 99 -18.24 44.61 -34.96
N THR A 100 -17.93 45.46 -35.93
CA THR A 100 -18.84 46.58 -36.35
C THR A 100 -20.06 46.04 -37.11
N GLN A 101 -19.90 45.02 -37.94
CA GLN A 101 -21.00 44.30 -38.58
C GLN A 101 -21.87 43.52 -37.58
N ALA A 102 -21.26 42.91 -36.59
CA ALA A 102 -21.98 42.22 -35.54
C ALA A 102 -22.81 43.18 -34.67
N GLN A 103 -22.32 44.41 -34.46
CA GLN A 103 -23.01 45.42 -33.67
C GLN A 103 -24.25 45.99 -34.38
N SER A 104 -24.24 46.11 -35.70
CA SER A 104 -25.42 46.54 -36.47
C SER A 104 -26.49 45.43 -36.57
N GLN A 105 -26.09 44.16 -36.60
CA GLN A 105 -27.02 43.03 -36.55
C GLN A 105 -27.62 42.84 -35.13
N ALA A 106 -26.85 43.16 -34.08
CA ALA A 106 -27.31 43.06 -32.70
C ALA A 106 -28.41 44.10 -32.38
N GLN A 107 -28.40 45.27 -33.01
CA GLN A 107 -29.45 46.26 -32.80
C GLN A 107 -30.79 45.87 -33.44
N THR A 108 -30.81 45.13 -34.50
CA THR A 108 -32.04 44.61 -35.13
C THR A 108 -32.60 43.40 -34.34
N ALA A 109 -31.71 42.60 -33.71
CA ALA A 109 -32.10 41.48 -32.87
C ALA A 109 -32.65 41.90 -31.48
N ALA A 110 -32.31 43.10 -31.01
CA ALA A 110 -32.73 43.59 -29.68
C ALA A 110 -34.24 43.82 -29.58
N GLN A 111 -34.96 44.08 -30.67
CA GLN A 111 -36.41 44.22 -30.64
C GLN A 111 -37.20 42.91 -30.62
N THR A 112 -36.60 41.82 -31.08
CA THR A 112 -37.21 40.47 -31.02
C THR A 112 -36.90 39.73 -29.72
N ASN A 113 -35.98 40.28 -28.92
CA ASN A 113 -35.44 39.60 -27.72
C ASN A 113 -36.22 39.84 -26.42
N ALA A 114 -37.21 40.74 -26.38
CA ALA A 114 -37.95 40.99 -25.15
C ALA A 114 -38.87 39.81 -24.79
N GLN A 115 -39.40 39.07 -25.74
CA GLN A 115 -40.24 37.90 -25.50
C GLN A 115 -39.39 36.63 -25.23
N SER A 116 -38.18 36.55 -25.81
CA SER A 116 -37.27 35.41 -25.55
C SER A 116 -36.60 35.48 -24.20
N LYS A 117 -36.49 36.68 -23.58
CA LYS A 117 -35.82 36.85 -22.29
C LYS A 117 -36.54 36.20 -21.12
N THR A 118 -37.88 36.16 -21.16
CA THR A 118 -38.69 35.50 -20.11
C THR A 118 -38.60 33.96 -20.25
N ALA A 119 -38.63 33.45 -21.46
CA ALA A 119 -38.48 32.01 -21.71
C ALA A 119 -37.06 31.48 -21.39
N VAL A 120 -36.03 32.28 -21.74
CA VAL A 120 -34.62 31.96 -21.41
C VAL A 120 -34.35 32.01 -19.91
N THR A 121 -35.02 32.89 -19.17
CA THR A 121 -34.90 32.97 -17.71
C THR A 121 -35.57 31.76 -17.04
N GLY A 122 -36.72 31.30 -17.58
CA GLY A 122 -37.34 30.03 -17.17
C GLY A 122 -36.45 28.83 -17.43
N LEU A 123 -35.96 28.71 -18.66
CA LEU A 123 -35.02 27.62 -19.06
C LEU A 123 -33.71 27.63 -18.27
N LYS A 124 -33.19 28.81 -17.92
CA LYS A 124 -32.00 28.90 -17.06
C LYS A 124 -32.27 28.41 -15.64
N ARG A 125 -33.48 28.72 -15.11
CA ARG A 125 -33.88 28.23 -13.78
C ARG A 125 -34.08 26.71 -13.81
N ASP A 126 -34.71 26.18 -14.84
CA ASP A 126 -34.93 24.74 -15.01
C ASP A 126 -33.61 23.98 -15.27
N MET A 127 -32.69 24.58 -16.01
CA MET A 127 -31.36 24.04 -16.23
C MET A 127 -30.50 24.10 -14.96
N GLN A 128 -30.70 25.11 -14.12
CA GLN A 128 -30.03 25.18 -12.82
C GLN A 128 -30.58 24.15 -11.83
N ASN A 129 -31.92 23.97 -11.82
CA ASN A 129 -32.55 22.91 -11.05
C ASN A 129 -32.15 21.53 -11.52
N LEU A 130 -32.17 21.28 -12.84
CA LEU A 130 -31.68 20.02 -13.45
C LEU A 130 -30.20 19.77 -13.16
N LYS A 131 -29.37 20.80 -13.12
CA LYS A 131 -27.96 20.68 -12.75
C LYS A 131 -27.80 20.35 -11.27
N THR A 132 -28.60 20.98 -10.41
CA THR A 132 -28.61 20.66 -8.96
C THR A 132 -29.13 19.24 -8.73
N ASP A 133 -30.20 18.85 -9.40
CA ASP A 133 -30.76 17.49 -9.33
C ASP A 133 -29.77 16.45 -9.90
N ALA A 134 -29.05 16.78 -10.98
CA ALA A 134 -28.02 15.91 -11.55
C ALA A 134 -26.78 15.82 -10.64
N GLU A 135 -26.38 16.89 -9.95
CA GLU A 135 -25.33 16.88 -8.95
C GLU A 135 -25.75 16.10 -7.70
N GLN A 136 -27.02 16.27 -7.27
CA GLN A 136 -27.63 15.48 -6.20
C GLN A 136 -27.70 13.99 -6.58
N MET A 137 -28.17 13.67 -7.77
CA MET A 137 -28.26 12.31 -8.29
C MET A 137 -26.86 11.69 -8.49
N LYS A 138 -25.87 12.50 -8.88
CA LYS A 138 -24.46 12.08 -8.97
C LYS A 138 -23.85 11.82 -7.60
N ALA A 139 -24.20 12.64 -6.60
CA ALA A 139 -23.82 12.40 -5.21
C ALA A 139 -24.51 11.15 -4.64
N ASP A 140 -25.79 10.95 -4.95
CA ASP A 140 -26.56 9.76 -4.54
C ASP A 140 -26.06 8.50 -5.25
N ILE A 141 -25.74 8.56 -6.54
CA ILE A 141 -25.11 7.45 -7.29
C ILE A 141 -23.71 7.17 -6.76
N THR A 142 -22.95 8.19 -6.40
CA THR A 142 -21.64 8.02 -5.78
C THR A 142 -21.77 7.38 -4.40
N SER A 143 -22.72 7.80 -3.58
CA SER A 143 -22.99 7.21 -2.27
C SER A 143 -23.49 5.76 -2.35
N VAL A 144 -24.36 5.46 -3.33
CA VAL A 144 -24.82 4.08 -3.62
C VAL A 144 -23.67 3.20 -4.11
N ARG A 145 -22.79 3.76 -4.91
CA ARG A 145 -21.61 3.05 -5.41
C ARG A 145 -20.58 2.79 -4.32
N GLN A 146 -20.34 3.76 -3.47
CA GLN A 146 -19.49 3.67 -2.30
C GLN A 146 -19.99 2.64 -1.29
N ASN A 147 -21.31 2.56 -1.12
CA ASN A 147 -21.93 1.46 -0.38
C ASN A 147 -21.70 0.10 -1.07
N ASP A 148 -21.64 0.04 -2.39
CA ASP A 148 -21.40 -1.20 -3.15
C ASP A 148 -19.92 -1.62 -3.09
N GLU A 149 -18.98 -0.70 -3.02
CA GLU A 149 -17.53 -0.97 -2.94
C GLU A 149 -17.06 -1.36 -1.54
N GLY A 150 -17.54 -0.69 -0.49
CA GLY A 150 -17.32 -1.13 0.91
C GLY A 150 -17.98 -2.47 1.23
N MET A 151 -18.90 -2.91 0.37
CA MET A 151 -19.60 -4.19 0.47
C MET A 151 -19.01 -5.29 -0.41
N ARG A 152 -17.92 -5.04 -1.14
CA ARG A 152 -17.24 -6.12 -1.90
C ARG A 152 -16.74 -7.24 -0.99
N GLU A 153 -16.31 -6.94 0.23
CA GLU A 153 -16.03 -7.94 1.25
C GLU A 153 -17.29 -8.41 1.99
N ASN A 154 -18.30 -7.56 2.11
CA ASN A 154 -19.56 -7.84 2.78
C ASN A 154 -20.69 -7.55 1.82
N TYR A 155 -21.00 -8.49 0.97
CA TYR A 155 -22.11 -8.33 0.07
C TYR A 155 -23.40 -8.06 0.86
N ALA A 156 -23.83 -6.82 0.85
CA ALA A 156 -25.08 -6.44 1.43
C ALA A 156 -26.13 -6.22 0.34
N ASN A 157 -27.05 -7.09 0.26
CA ASN A 157 -28.42 -6.70 0.02
C ASN A 157 -29.11 -6.75 1.39
N PRO A 158 -29.07 -5.68 2.17
CA PRO A 158 -29.54 -5.75 3.53
C PRO A 158 -31.06 -5.76 3.53
N ILE A 159 -31.62 -6.89 3.82
CA ILE A 159 -32.88 -6.89 4.54
C ILE A 159 -32.52 -6.44 5.95
N ALA A 160 -32.43 -5.13 6.17
CA ALA A 160 -32.20 -4.60 7.48
C ALA A 160 -33.40 -4.98 8.36
N MET A 161 -33.15 -5.72 9.41
CA MET A 161 -34.17 -6.01 10.42
C MET A 161 -34.30 -4.78 11.34
N LYS A 162 -35.49 -4.26 11.46
CA LYS A 162 -35.76 -3.18 12.40
C LYS A 162 -36.05 -3.78 13.78
N TYR A 163 -35.22 -3.47 14.77
CA TYR A 163 -35.48 -3.79 16.15
C TYR A 163 -35.55 -2.47 16.95
N LYS A 164 -36.76 -2.11 17.41
CA LYS A 164 -37.05 -0.78 17.96
C LYS A 164 -36.65 0.31 16.95
N ASP A 165 -35.76 1.21 17.33
CA ASP A 165 -35.26 2.31 16.49
C ASP A 165 -33.89 2.02 15.86
N VAL A 166 -33.44 0.76 15.92
CA VAL A 166 -32.17 0.31 15.35
C VAL A 166 -32.42 -0.58 14.13
N TYR A 167 -31.69 -0.31 13.07
CA TYR A 167 -31.62 -1.14 11.88
C TYR A 167 -30.43 -2.09 12.02
N ILE A 168 -30.68 -3.40 11.95
CA ILE A 168 -29.66 -4.45 12.06
C ILE A 168 -29.51 -5.11 10.70
N THR A 169 -28.32 -5.04 10.14
CA THR A 169 -27.98 -5.61 8.85
C THR A 169 -26.98 -6.75 9.05
N PRO A 170 -27.42 -8.02 8.99
CA PRO A 170 -26.50 -9.15 8.93
C PRO A 170 -25.81 -9.18 7.56
N GLY A 171 -24.65 -9.84 7.49
CA GLY A 171 -23.91 -10.00 6.24
C GLY A 171 -22.77 -10.99 6.38
N GLY A 172 -21.89 -11.00 5.40
CA GLY A 172 -20.74 -11.90 5.37
C GLY A 172 -20.77 -12.82 4.15
N PHE A 173 -19.96 -13.88 4.19
CA PHE A 173 -19.92 -14.86 3.12
C PHE A 173 -19.48 -16.23 3.62
N LEU A 174 -19.90 -17.27 2.94
CA LEU A 174 -19.39 -18.63 3.05
C LEU A 174 -18.38 -18.85 1.92
N ALA A 175 -17.23 -19.43 2.23
CA ALA A 175 -16.14 -19.64 1.29
C ALA A 175 -15.69 -21.09 1.24
N ALA A 176 -15.36 -21.57 0.04
CA ALA A 176 -14.59 -22.78 -0.19
C ALA A 176 -13.41 -22.42 -1.08
N GLU A 177 -12.19 -22.58 -0.57
CA GLU A 177 -10.99 -22.01 -1.16
C GLU A 177 -9.88 -23.01 -1.22
N THR A 178 -9.05 -22.92 -2.27
CA THR A 178 -7.84 -23.71 -2.42
C THR A 178 -6.65 -22.80 -2.73
N VAL A 179 -5.48 -23.27 -2.37
CA VAL A 179 -4.21 -22.76 -2.86
C VAL A 179 -3.28 -23.91 -3.19
N ASP A 180 -2.62 -23.83 -4.33
CA ASP A 180 -1.49 -24.67 -4.72
C ASP A 180 -0.25 -23.77 -4.80
N ARG A 181 0.76 -24.10 -4.00
CA ARG A 181 2.03 -23.38 -3.93
C ARG A 181 3.16 -24.25 -4.48
N GLN A 182 4.01 -23.66 -5.29
CA GLN A 182 5.21 -24.35 -5.81
C GLN A 182 6.14 -24.79 -4.69
N ARG A 183 6.14 -24.04 -3.55
CA ARG A 183 6.98 -24.33 -2.38
C ARG A 183 6.13 -24.44 -1.12
N ALA A 184 6.45 -25.40 -0.27
CA ALA A 184 5.71 -25.64 0.95
C ALA A 184 6.06 -24.59 2.02
N THR A 185 5.13 -23.71 2.32
CA THR A 185 5.30 -22.65 3.33
C THR A 185 4.76 -23.04 4.70
N GLY A 186 3.85 -24.03 4.78
CA GLY A 186 3.14 -24.40 6.00
C GLY A 186 2.16 -23.33 6.50
N GLY A 187 1.87 -22.29 5.70
CA GLY A 187 1.07 -21.14 6.10
C GLY A 187 -0.45 -21.34 6.06
N GLY A 188 -0.93 -22.53 5.72
CA GLY A 188 -2.35 -22.77 5.47
C GLY A 188 -2.83 -21.91 4.30
N LEU A 189 -4.01 -21.26 4.45
CA LEU A 189 -4.51 -20.40 3.38
C LEU A 189 -3.74 -19.07 3.26
N ASN A 190 -3.29 -18.50 4.36
CA ASN A 190 -2.49 -17.27 4.38
C ASN A 190 -1.09 -17.51 3.82
N THR A 191 -0.58 -16.61 3.01
CA THR A 191 0.81 -16.68 2.54
C THR A 191 1.77 -16.01 3.53
N PRO A 192 2.68 -16.77 4.18
CA PRO A 192 3.71 -16.19 5.02
C PRO A 192 4.88 -15.70 4.16
N PHE A 193 4.73 -14.55 3.51
CA PHE A 193 5.69 -14.02 2.53
C PHE A 193 7.14 -13.96 3.02
N GLY A 194 7.33 -13.65 4.32
CA GLY A 194 8.64 -13.65 4.97
C GLY A 194 9.25 -15.03 5.20
N ALA A 195 8.49 -16.12 5.00
CA ALA A 195 8.91 -17.50 5.22
C ALA A 195 8.94 -18.35 3.95
N ILE A 196 8.82 -17.76 2.75
CA ILE A 196 8.97 -18.48 1.47
C ILE A 196 10.32 -19.19 1.46
N PRO A 197 10.35 -20.53 1.28
CA PRO A 197 11.58 -21.32 1.36
C PRO A 197 12.48 -21.10 0.15
N PHE A 198 13.79 -21.18 0.35
CA PHE A 198 14.77 -21.16 -0.76
C PHE A 198 14.66 -22.42 -1.61
N SER A 199 15.01 -22.29 -2.91
CA SER A 199 14.76 -23.32 -3.92
C SER A 199 15.40 -24.68 -3.61
N ASN A 200 16.59 -24.67 -3.03
CA ASN A 200 17.33 -25.88 -2.71
C ASN A 200 17.11 -26.38 -1.28
N SER A 201 16.31 -25.69 -0.47
CA SER A 201 15.92 -26.16 0.86
C SER A 201 14.91 -27.31 0.78
N ALA A 202 14.77 -28.11 1.82
CA ALA A 202 13.86 -29.25 1.86
C ALA A 202 12.40 -28.87 1.54
N LEU A 203 11.90 -27.78 2.12
CA LEU A 203 10.55 -27.26 1.85
C LEU A 203 10.45 -26.56 0.49
N GLY A 204 11.56 -26.03 -0.02
CA GLY A 204 11.62 -25.42 -1.34
C GLY A 204 11.49 -26.43 -2.51
N LYS A 205 11.71 -27.72 -2.22
CA LYS A 205 11.58 -28.83 -3.19
C LYS A 205 10.21 -29.52 -3.13
N GLN A 206 9.33 -29.08 -2.26
CA GLN A 206 7.99 -29.65 -2.08
C GLN A 206 6.95 -28.61 -2.47
N ASN A 207 5.94 -29.03 -3.18
CA ASN A 207 4.73 -28.23 -3.37
C ASN A 207 3.75 -28.43 -2.21
N GLU A 208 2.84 -27.50 -2.05
CA GLU A 208 1.82 -27.51 -0.97
C GLU A 208 0.44 -27.22 -1.55
N PHE A 209 -0.51 -28.12 -1.29
CA PHE A 209 -1.91 -27.90 -1.61
C PHE A 209 -2.73 -27.78 -0.33
N VAL A 210 -3.54 -26.71 -0.23
CA VAL A 210 -4.42 -26.46 0.92
C VAL A 210 -5.83 -26.18 0.39
N ALA A 211 -6.84 -26.82 1.01
CA ALA A 211 -8.25 -26.55 0.78
C ALA A 211 -8.92 -26.21 2.11
N THR A 212 -9.70 -25.14 2.18
CA THR A 212 -10.31 -24.70 3.43
C THR A 212 -11.50 -23.75 3.23
N GLY A 213 -12.38 -23.68 4.24
CA GLY A 213 -13.45 -22.68 4.33
C GLY A 213 -13.22 -21.60 5.38
N ARG A 214 -12.01 -21.52 5.97
CA ARG A 214 -11.70 -20.67 7.13
C ARG A 214 -11.83 -19.16 6.87
N GLN A 215 -11.85 -18.72 5.61
CA GLN A 215 -12.09 -17.32 5.27
C GLN A 215 -13.57 -16.93 5.34
N SER A 216 -14.49 -17.90 5.49
CA SER A 216 -15.90 -17.63 5.72
C SER A 216 -16.07 -16.58 6.83
N ARG A 217 -16.96 -15.63 6.59
CA ARG A 217 -17.07 -14.41 7.39
C ARG A 217 -18.49 -14.15 7.81
N ILE A 218 -18.64 -13.64 9.01
CA ILE A 218 -19.91 -13.20 9.57
C ILE A 218 -19.78 -11.73 9.92
N THR A 219 -20.75 -10.91 9.53
CA THR A 219 -20.79 -9.49 9.85
C THR A 219 -22.15 -9.09 10.39
N LEU A 220 -22.16 -8.05 11.22
CA LEU A 220 -23.36 -7.45 11.76
C LEU A 220 -23.16 -5.94 11.85
N LEU A 221 -23.99 -5.15 11.18
CA LEU A 221 -24.06 -3.71 11.31
C LEU A 221 -25.37 -3.34 12.02
N ALA A 222 -25.29 -2.53 13.06
CA ALA A 222 -26.43 -1.96 13.76
C ALA A 222 -26.38 -0.44 13.69
N GLU A 223 -27.45 0.23 13.23
CA GLU A 223 -27.49 1.69 13.08
C GLU A 223 -28.80 2.26 13.61
N GLY A 224 -28.67 3.27 14.47
CA GLY A 224 -29.77 4.14 14.94
C GLY A 224 -29.61 5.54 14.37
N LYS A 225 -30.65 6.03 13.69
CA LYS A 225 -30.65 7.36 13.07
C LYS A 225 -31.46 8.34 13.92
N TYR A 226 -30.86 9.46 14.25
CA TYR A 226 -31.47 10.61 14.91
C TYR A 226 -31.49 11.82 13.97
N PRO A 227 -32.32 12.84 14.20
CA PRO A 227 -32.36 14.02 13.33
C PRO A 227 -31.00 14.71 13.15
N THR A 228 -30.16 14.66 14.17
CA THR A 228 -28.85 15.36 14.21
C THR A 228 -27.64 14.45 14.19
N ALA A 229 -27.82 13.13 14.25
CA ALA A 229 -26.72 12.19 14.33
C ALA A 229 -27.10 10.76 13.91
N THR A 230 -26.11 9.96 13.60
CA THR A 230 -26.21 8.50 13.47
C THR A 230 -25.28 7.85 14.49
N ILE A 231 -25.78 6.84 15.20
CA ILE A 231 -24.99 5.97 16.06
C ILE A 231 -24.96 4.61 15.39
N GLY A 232 -23.78 4.01 15.27
CA GLY A 232 -23.61 2.71 14.65
C GLY A 232 -22.67 1.81 15.43
N GLY A 233 -22.82 0.51 15.23
CA GLY A 233 -21.92 -0.51 15.71
C GLY A 233 -21.71 -1.58 14.65
N TYR A 234 -20.51 -2.08 14.51
CA TYR A 234 -20.15 -3.09 13.52
C TYR A 234 -19.35 -4.21 14.16
N TYR A 235 -19.67 -5.43 13.79
CA TYR A 235 -18.94 -6.62 14.16
C TYR A 235 -18.60 -7.44 12.91
N GLU A 236 -17.36 -7.93 12.84
CA GLU A 236 -16.87 -8.79 11.76
C GLU A 236 -15.96 -9.87 12.33
N ALA A 237 -16.21 -11.13 11.96
CA ALA A 237 -15.40 -12.27 12.37
C ALA A 237 -15.24 -13.29 11.25
N ASP A 238 -14.10 -14.01 11.26
CA ASP A 238 -13.80 -15.16 10.39
C ASP A 238 -13.22 -16.31 11.22
N PHE A 239 -12.81 -17.40 10.55
CA PHE A 239 -12.24 -18.59 11.20
C PHE A 239 -10.72 -18.75 10.95
N LEU A 240 -10.02 -17.70 10.53
CA LEU A 240 -8.57 -17.69 10.33
C LEU A 240 -7.81 -17.44 11.64
N SER A 241 -8.33 -17.98 12.74
CA SER A 241 -7.69 -17.93 14.05
C SER A 241 -6.42 -18.80 14.10
N ALA A 242 -5.41 -18.32 14.81
CA ALA A 242 -4.20 -19.07 15.16
C ALA A 242 -4.32 -19.82 16.50
N GLY A 243 -5.52 -19.94 17.06
CA GLY A 243 -5.77 -20.62 18.33
C GLY A 243 -5.33 -22.09 18.30
N THR A 244 -4.84 -22.58 19.43
CA THR A 244 -4.34 -23.96 19.60
C THR A 244 -5.40 -25.03 19.35
N THR A 245 -6.69 -24.67 19.45
CA THR A 245 -7.82 -25.54 19.12
C THR A 245 -8.17 -25.59 17.63
N SER A 246 -7.63 -24.66 16.81
CA SER A 246 -7.86 -24.65 15.38
C SER A 246 -6.95 -25.67 14.70
N ASN A 247 -7.55 -26.69 14.08
CA ASN A 247 -6.82 -27.72 13.32
C ASN A 247 -7.66 -28.22 12.13
N ASN A 248 -7.02 -28.97 11.23
CA ASN A 248 -7.64 -29.55 10.03
C ASN A 248 -7.94 -31.05 10.19
N ASN A 249 -7.89 -31.61 11.40
CA ASN A 249 -8.19 -33.02 11.64
C ASN A 249 -9.71 -33.25 11.54
N GLU A 250 -10.10 -34.27 10.82
CA GLU A 250 -11.47 -34.74 10.65
C GLU A 250 -12.54 -33.65 10.52
N SER A 251 -13.02 -33.11 11.63
CA SER A 251 -14.10 -32.11 11.68
C SER A 251 -13.63 -30.67 11.45
N ASN A 252 -12.34 -30.43 11.17
CA ASN A 252 -11.81 -29.09 10.94
C ASN A 252 -12.21 -28.09 12.05
N SER A 253 -11.78 -28.34 13.27
CA SER A 253 -12.08 -27.51 14.44
C SER A 253 -11.50 -26.12 14.30
N TYR A 254 -12.29 -25.13 13.90
CA TYR A 254 -11.86 -23.75 13.71
C TYR A 254 -12.41 -22.86 14.81
N THR A 255 -11.55 -21.99 15.35
CA THR A 255 -11.94 -20.93 16.29
C THR A 255 -12.26 -19.63 15.59
N LEU A 256 -13.28 -18.94 16.08
CA LEU A 256 -13.68 -17.64 15.57
C LEU A 256 -12.62 -16.57 15.89
N ARG A 257 -12.27 -15.74 14.90
CA ARG A 257 -11.36 -14.61 15.05
C ARG A 257 -12.12 -13.31 14.85
N GLN A 258 -12.09 -12.42 15.84
CA GLN A 258 -12.59 -11.07 15.69
C GLN A 258 -11.71 -10.30 14.70
N ARG A 259 -12.31 -9.79 13.62
CA ARG A 259 -11.62 -8.94 12.64
C ARG A 259 -11.82 -7.48 12.94
N GLN A 260 -13.07 -7.07 13.10
CA GLN A 260 -13.45 -5.72 13.46
C GLN A 260 -14.56 -5.75 14.52
N MET A 261 -14.53 -4.78 15.41
CA MET A 261 -15.58 -4.53 16.38
C MET A 261 -15.46 -3.08 16.83
N TRP A 262 -16.34 -2.22 16.34
CA TRP A 262 -16.27 -0.79 16.63
C TRP A 262 -17.66 -0.17 16.79
N ALA A 263 -17.69 0.96 17.51
CA ALA A 263 -18.85 1.84 17.63
C ALA A 263 -18.54 3.21 17.03
N ARG A 264 -19.54 3.82 16.40
CA ARG A 264 -19.43 5.10 15.70
C ARG A 264 -20.52 6.05 16.15
N TYR A 265 -20.16 7.31 16.34
CA TYR A 265 -21.05 8.45 16.41
C TYR A 265 -20.71 9.40 15.25
N GLN A 266 -21.71 9.81 14.47
CA GLN A 266 -21.55 10.73 13.36
C GLN A 266 -22.67 11.78 13.42
N ASN A 267 -22.31 13.07 13.51
CA ASN A 267 -23.29 14.13 13.47
C ASN A 267 -23.56 14.63 12.03
N THR A 268 -24.65 15.37 11.85
CA THR A 268 -25.01 15.98 10.55
C THR A 268 -24.03 17.06 10.09
N GLY A 269 -23.23 17.63 11.00
CA GLY A 269 -22.13 18.56 10.69
C GLY A 269 -20.86 17.90 10.16
N GLY A 270 -20.85 16.56 10.03
CA GLY A 270 -19.73 15.80 9.46
C GLY A 270 -18.66 15.41 10.45
N LEU A 271 -18.80 15.72 11.75
CA LEU A 271 -17.90 15.20 12.78
C LEU A 271 -18.24 13.74 13.04
N THR A 272 -17.22 12.90 12.99
CA THR A 272 -17.32 11.47 13.26
C THR A 272 -16.32 11.05 14.33
N VAL A 273 -16.78 10.22 15.25
CA VAL A 273 -15.98 9.62 16.31
C VAL A 273 -16.19 8.11 16.24
N VAL A 274 -15.09 7.34 16.20
CA VAL A 274 -15.13 5.88 16.15
C VAL A 274 -14.16 5.31 17.18
N GLY A 275 -14.60 4.30 17.91
CA GLY A 275 -13.75 3.56 18.86
C GLY A 275 -13.96 2.06 18.74
N GLY A 276 -12.87 1.28 18.79
CA GLY A 276 -12.87 -0.17 18.71
C GLY A 276 -11.77 -0.75 17.84
N GLN A 277 -11.86 -2.03 17.54
CA GLN A 277 -10.95 -2.69 16.59
C GLN A 277 -11.43 -2.46 15.16
N MET A 278 -10.57 -1.88 14.33
CA MET A 278 -10.89 -1.51 12.95
C MET A 278 -9.62 -1.49 12.09
N TRP A 279 -9.77 -1.32 10.79
CA TRP A 279 -8.64 -1.07 9.92
C TRP A 279 -7.87 0.18 10.36
N SER A 280 -6.56 0.18 10.19
CA SER A 280 -5.72 1.34 10.50
C SER A 280 -6.17 2.56 9.72
N PHE A 281 -5.97 3.72 10.30
CA PHE A 281 -6.22 4.99 9.63
C PHE A 281 -5.20 5.30 8.50
N LEU A 282 -4.13 4.50 8.39
CA LEU A 282 -3.20 4.50 7.24
C LEU A 282 -3.73 3.71 6.03
N THR A 283 -4.77 2.88 6.20
CA THR A 283 -5.33 2.15 5.06
C THR A 283 -6.03 3.12 4.13
N LEU A 284 -5.70 3.08 2.83
CA LEU A 284 -6.32 3.90 1.79
C LEU A 284 -7.83 3.67 1.76
N ASP A 285 -8.59 4.74 1.73
CA ASP A 285 -10.03 4.72 1.52
C ASP A 285 -10.37 4.94 0.04
N THR A 286 -11.47 4.38 -0.43
CA THR A 286 -11.99 4.65 -1.79
C THR A 286 -12.68 6.00 -1.85
N VAL A 287 -13.18 6.45 -0.71
CA VAL A 287 -13.90 7.72 -0.53
C VAL A 287 -13.96 8.09 0.95
N GLY A 288 -13.85 9.38 1.25
CA GLY A 288 -14.00 9.90 2.61
C GLY A 288 -12.94 9.36 3.58
N MET A 289 -13.35 9.14 4.82
CA MET A 289 -12.55 8.52 5.89
C MET A 289 -13.41 7.58 6.74
N GLU A 290 -14.55 7.12 6.20
CA GLU A 290 -15.50 6.31 6.95
C GLU A 290 -15.06 4.84 6.94
N ASN A 291 -15.26 4.15 8.07
CA ASN A 291 -15.05 2.71 8.13
C ASN A 291 -15.91 1.99 7.09
N ARG A 292 -15.38 0.93 6.50
CA ARG A 292 -15.96 0.08 5.45
C ARG A 292 -15.83 0.64 4.03
N TYR A 293 -15.07 1.72 3.85
CA TYR A 293 -14.72 2.26 2.54
C TYR A 293 -13.22 2.08 2.22
N GLU A 294 -12.53 1.30 3.02
CA GLU A 294 -11.13 0.97 2.79
C GLU A 294 -10.97 0.26 1.43
N ALA A 295 -9.98 0.68 0.64
CA ALA A 295 -9.63 0.10 -0.65
C ALA A 295 -8.91 -1.25 -0.47
N ILE A 296 -9.69 -2.27 -0.06
CA ILE A 296 -9.18 -3.62 0.21
C ILE A 296 -8.94 -4.36 -1.11
N PRO A 297 -7.76 -4.97 -1.31
CA PRO A 297 -7.50 -5.77 -2.51
C PRO A 297 -8.51 -6.92 -2.71
N LEU A 298 -8.92 -7.15 -3.94
CA LEU A 298 -9.88 -8.20 -4.33
C LEU A 298 -9.28 -9.62 -4.26
N THR A 299 -8.11 -9.78 -3.67
CA THR A 299 -7.37 -11.04 -3.61
C THR A 299 -8.13 -12.15 -2.89
N ILE A 300 -7.88 -13.39 -3.30
CA ILE A 300 -8.33 -14.59 -2.59
C ILE A 300 -7.45 -14.83 -1.37
N ASP A 301 -6.13 -14.58 -1.47
CA ASP A 301 -5.20 -14.68 -0.35
C ASP A 301 -5.61 -13.72 0.80
N PRO A 302 -5.94 -14.23 2.00
CA PRO A 302 -6.32 -13.39 3.12
C PRO A 302 -5.19 -12.56 3.73
N GLN A 303 -3.93 -12.81 3.32
CA GLN A 303 -2.77 -11.96 3.64
C GLN A 303 -2.66 -10.77 2.68
N TYR A 304 -3.49 -10.74 1.64
CA TYR A 304 -3.51 -9.72 0.61
C TYR A 304 -2.26 -9.73 -0.28
N VAL A 305 -1.61 -8.60 -0.45
CA VAL A 305 -0.46 -8.40 -1.34
C VAL A 305 0.60 -7.60 -0.59
N PRO A 306 1.89 -8.01 -0.58
CA PRO A 306 2.99 -7.14 -0.16
C PRO A 306 2.89 -5.76 -0.80
N GLY A 307 3.07 -4.71 -0.01
CA GLY A 307 2.79 -3.33 -0.42
C GLY A 307 1.41 -2.82 -0.01
N PHE A 308 0.49 -3.68 0.37
CA PHE A 308 -0.78 -3.26 0.96
C PHE A 308 -0.57 -2.74 2.38
N ILE A 309 -0.93 -1.47 2.60
CA ILE A 309 -0.76 -0.78 3.88
C ILE A 309 -1.98 -1.03 4.75
N TRP A 310 -1.81 -1.77 5.84
CA TRP A 310 -2.90 -2.11 6.74
C TRP A 310 -2.44 -2.63 8.09
N THR A 311 -3.28 -2.46 9.08
CA THR A 311 -3.39 -3.26 10.31
C THR A 311 -4.86 -3.29 10.72
N ARG A 312 -5.21 -4.11 11.71
CA ARG A 312 -6.51 -4.07 12.38
C ARG A 312 -6.27 -4.04 13.88
N GLN A 313 -6.23 -2.84 14.42
CA GLN A 313 -5.90 -2.60 15.82
C GLN A 313 -7.07 -1.95 16.56
N TYR A 314 -7.08 -2.10 17.87
CA TYR A 314 -7.92 -1.28 18.72
C TYR A 314 -7.44 0.17 18.62
N GLY A 315 -8.39 1.08 18.49
CA GLY A 315 -8.08 2.48 18.34
C GLY A 315 -9.28 3.37 18.58
N PHE A 316 -8.99 4.65 18.55
CA PHE A 316 -9.96 5.71 18.62
C PHE A 316 -9.62 6.72 17.54
N ARG A 317 -10.58 7.10 16.70
CA ARG A 317 -10.38 8.12 15.67
C ARG A 317 -11.47 9.17 15.72
N VAL A 318 -11.06 10.39 15.39
CA VAL A 318 -11.96 11.53 15.20
C VAL A 318 -11.62 12.16 13.85
N TYR A 319 -12.62 12.38 13.03
CA TYR A 319 -12.44 13.08 11.77
C TYR A 319 -13.61 13.97 11.45
N GLN A 320 -13.35 14.99 10.63
CA GLN A 320 -14.31 16.02 10.22
C GLN A 320 -14.38 16.10 8.70
N ASN A 321 -15.60 16.09 8.17
CA ASN A 321 -15.89 16.44 6.78
C ASN A 321 -15.87 17.96 6.61
N LEU A 322 -15.19 18.43 5.56
CA LEU A 322 -15.06 19.84 5.23
C LEU A 322 -15.56 20.08 3.80
N PHE A 323 -15.97 21.32 3.53
CA PHE A 323 -16.35 21.78 2.18
C PHE A 323 -17.34 20.86 1.47
N HIS A 324 -18.41 20.46 2.16
CA HIS A 324 -19.45 19.55 1.63
C HIS A 324 -18.85 18.21 1.13
N LYS A 325 -18.05 17.58 1.98
CA LYS A 325 -17.37 16.29 1.70
C LYS A 325 -16.34 16.33 0.56
N LYS A 326 -15.72 17.48 0.30
CA LYS A 326 -14.61 17.61 -0.65
C LYS A 326 -13.24 17.51 0.00
N ALA A 327 -13.16 17.67 1.29
CA ALA A 327 -11.96 17.48 2.08
C ALA A 327 -12.30 16.90 3.45
N PHE A 328 -11.35 16.20 4.01
CA PHE A 328 -11.47 15.50 5.28
C PHE A 328 -10.19 15.68 6.07
N VAL A 329 -10.30 15.79 7.36
CA VAL A 329 -9.16 15.85 8.27
C VAL A 329 -9.46 14.99 9.49
N GLY A 330 -8.51 14.21 9.93
CA GLY A 330 -8.71 13.35 11.09
C GLY A 330 -7.44 12.98 11.82
N VAL A 331 -7.63 12.49 13.05
CA VAL A 331 -6.57 11.96 13.91
C VAL A 331 -7.04 10.64 14.49
N ALA A 332 -6.14 9.67 14.56
CA ALA A 332 -6.36 8.38 15.20
C ALA A 332 -5.28 8.10 16.25
N LEU A 333 -5.69 7.38 17.28
CA LEU A 333 -4.83 6.74 18.27
C LEU A 333 -5.01 5.23 18.12
N GLU A 334 -3.95 4.51 17.76
CA GLU A 334 -4.02 3.07 17.50
C GLU A 334 -3.14 2.28 18.48
N ASN A 335 -3.57 1.08 18.84
CA ASN A 335 -2.80 0.21 19.69
C ASN A 335 -1.48 -0.17 19.00
N PRO A 336 -0.32 0.18 19.59
CA PRO A 336 0.96 -0.11 18.99
C PRO A 336 1.30 -1.59 19.19
N GLN A 337 1.93 -2.18 18.16
CA GLN A 337 2.48 -3.54 18.22
C GLN A 337 3.78 -3.57 17.41
N THR A 338 4.74 -2.76 17.81
CA THR A 338 6.02 -2.62 17.13
C THR A 338 6.78 -3.93 17.09
N THR A 339 7.02 -4.47 15.90
CA THR A 339 7.67 -5.75 15.69
C THR A 339 9.19 -5.63 15.71
N PHE A 340 9.85 -6.67 16.18
CA PHE A 340 11.29 -6.72 16.36
C PHE A 340 11.92 -7.76 15.44
N GLY A 341 13.05 -7.42 14.81
CA GLY A 341 13.81 -8.33 13.94
C GLY A 341 15.31 -8.12 14.02
N GLY A 342 16.06 -9.02 13.38
CA GLY A 342 17.51 -9.01 13.36
C GLY A 342 18.15 -10.19 14.09
N GLN A 343 19.47 -10.19 14.18
CA GLN A 343 20.26 -11.30 14.67
C GLN A 343 21.44 -10.85 15.56
N GLY A 344 22.06 -11.82 16.23
CA GLY A 344 23.30 -11.61 16.96
C GLY A 344 23.18 -10.86 18.30
N PHE A 345 21.98 -10.80 18.86
CA PHE A 345 21.70 -10.04 20.08
C PHE A 345 22.42 -10.60 21.30
N SER A 346 22.77 -9.72 22.22
CA SER A 346 23.19 -10.07 23.58
C SER A 346 22.02 -10.02 24.57
N ASN A 347 22.22 -10.59 25.76
CA ASN A 347 21.20 -10.66 26.82
C ASN A 347 21.07 -9.36 27.63
N ASN A 348 21.36 -8.21 27.02
CA ASN A 348 21.48 -6.93 27.71
C ASN A 348 20.28 -6.02 27.55
N PHE A 349 19.15 -6.54 27.07
CA PHE A 349 17.89 -5.81 26.98
C PHE A 349 16.69 -6.72 27.17
N VAL A 350 15.53 -6.14 27.48
CA VAL A 350 14.24 -6.83 27.59
C VAL A 350 13.23 -6.10 26.71
N LEU A 351 12.58 -6.90 25.85
CA LEU A 351 11.41 -6.52 25.08
C LEU A 351 10.14 -7.07 25.73
N GLY A 352 9.00 -6.45 25.45
CA GLY A 352 7.69 -7.02 25.72
C GLY A 352 7.35 -8.18 24.79
N THR A 353 6.42 -9.01 25.22
CA THR A 353 5.77 -10.00 24.38
C THR A 353 4.30 -9.64 24.19
N ALA A 354 3.74 -9.91 23.02
CA ALA A 354 2.32 -9.70 22.80
C ALA A 354 1.51 -10.65 23.65
N GLY A 355 0.63 -10.09 24.45
CA GLY A 355 -0.29 -10.84 25.30
C GLY A 355 0.41 -11.68 26.37
N ASN A 356 -0.35 -12.54 27.03
CA ASN A 356 0.19 -13.51 27.96
C ASN A 356 0.90 -14.62 27.15
N PRO A 357 2.20 -14.91 27.40
CA PRO A 357 2.85 -16.06 26.78
C PRO A 357 2.03 -17.32 27.10
N GLY A 358 1.61 -18.05 26.09
CA GLY A 358 0.71 -19.19 26.25
C GLY A 358 -0.78 -18.86 26.27
N GLY A 359 -1.17 -17.62 26.04
CA GLY A 359 -2.56 -17.26 25.73
C GLY A 359 -3.04 -17.96 24.48
N LEU A 360 -4.25 -18.51 24.55
CA LEU A 360 -4.85 -19.43 23.55
C LEU A 360 -4.84 -18.89 22.11
N LEU A 361 -4.72 -17.58 21.91
CA LEU A 361 -4.90 -16.92 20.63
C LEU A 361 -3.72 -16.02 20.25
N ASN A 362 -2.64 -16.05 21.01
CA ASN A 362 -1.56 -15.11 20.86
C ASN A 362 -0.20 -15.84 20.89
N PRO A 363 0.34 -16.23 19.73
CA PRO A 363 1.66 -16.82 19.68
C PRO A 363 2.68 -15.84 20.26
N ALA A 364 3.68 -16.35 20.94
CA ALA A 364 4.78 -15.55 21.46
C ALA A 364 5.44 -14.79 20.30
N THR A 365 5.34 -13.46 20.31
CA THR A 365 5.97 -12.57 19.37
C THR A 365 6.72 -11.50 20.14
N ASN A 366 7.93 -11.19 19.73
CA ASN A 366 8.74 -10.16 20.37
C ASN A 366 8.29 -8.77 19.89
N TYR A 367 7.79 -7.97 20.80
CA TYR A 367 7.43 -6.58 20.55
C TYR A 367 8.24 -5.65 21.45
N SER A 368 8.43 -4.41 20.99
CA SER A 368 8.87 -3.35 21.87
C SER A 368 7.83 -3.10 22.98
N ILE A 369 8.26 -2.68 24.15
CA ILE A 369 7.35 -2.21 25.20
C ILE A 369 6.93 -0.79 24.84
N ASN A 370 5.71 -0.63 24.34
CA ASN A 370 5.24 0.66 23.85
C ASN A 370 4.83 1.59 25.00
N MET A 371 5.18 2.87 24.89
CA MET A 371 4.89 3.88 25.91
C MET A 371 3.53 4.57 25.74
N ALA A 372 3.08 4.67 24.51
CA ALA A 372 1.91 5.43 24.10
C ALA A 372 1.29 4.78 22.86
N PRO A 373 0.03 5.05 22.54
CA PRO A 373 -0.55 4.65 21.27
C PRO A 373 0.21 5.29 20.10
N ASP A 374 0.17 4.63 18.94
CA ASP A 374 0.57 5.27 17.70
C ASP A 374 -0.40 6.40 17.39
N VAL A 375 0.13 7.54 16.95
CA VAL A 375 -0.65 8.71 16.57
C VAL A 375 -0.61 8.88 15.08
N ILE A 376 -1.78 8.88 14.43
CA ILE A 376 -1.89 9.06 12.99
C ILE A 376 -2.73 10.30 12.72
N ALA A 377 -2.22 11.19 11.87
CA ALA A 377 -2.97 12.33 11.35
C ALA A 377 -3.12 12.16 9.83
N LYS A 378 -4.35 12.29 9.32
CA LYS A 378 -4.68 12.09 7.89
C LYS A 378 -5.47 13.28 7.35
N VAL A 379 -5.15 13.66 6.13
CA VAL A 379 -5.92 14.59 5.30
C VAL A 379 -6.29 13.88 4.01
N ALA A 380 -7.55 13.99 3.59
CA ALA A 380 -7.99 13.50 2.29
C ALA A 380 -8.73 14.58 1.52
N VAL A 381 -8.69 14.51 0.19
CA VAL A 381 -9.39 15.44 -0.71
C VAL A 381 -10.03 14.71 -1.88
N GLU A 382 -11.22 15.18 -2.26
CA GLU A 382 -12.02 14.65 -3.37
C GLU A 382 -12.35 15.78 -4.37
N PRO A 383 -11.44 16.07 -5.31
CA PRO A 383 -11.64 17.17 -6.28
C PRO A 383 -12.68 16.86 -7.36
N GLY A 384 -13.31 15.68 -7.33
CA GLY A 384 -14.33 15.21 -8.28
C GLY A 384 -13.81 14.21 -9.32
N PHE A 385 -12.53 13.87 -9.31
CA PHE A 385 -11.92 12.87 -10.19
C PHE A 385 -11.03 11.87 -9.43
N GLY A 386 -11.41 11.48 -8.25
CA GLY A 386 -10.71 10.52 -7.42
C GLY A 386 -10.64 10.95 -5.97
N HIS A 387 -10.06 10.08 -5.16
CA HIS A 387 -9.77 10.28 -3.76
C HIS A 387 -8.26 10.31 -3.56
N TYR A 388 -7.76 11.29 -2.83
CA TYR A 388 -6.33 11.46 -2.56
C TYR A 388 -6.13 11.68 -1.07
N GLU A 389 -5.14 11.01 -0.49
CA GLU A 389 -4.86 11.15 0.93
C GLU A 389 -3.37 11.22 1.23
N VAL A 390 -3.06 11.92 2.32
CA VAL A 390 -1.73 11.97 2.93
C VAL A 390 -1.91 11.79 4.43
N ALA A 391 -1.12 10.91 5.01
CA ALA A 391 -1.11 10.68 6.45
C ALA A 391 0.32 10.71 7.00
N GLY A 392 0.43 11.15 8.25
CA GLY A 392 1.65 11.02 9.06
C GLY A 392 1.40 10.14 10.26
N ILE A 393 2.37 9.31 10.63
CA ILE A 393 2.34 8.47 11.81
C ILE A 393 3.53 8.76 12.72
N ALA A 394 3.27 8.80 14.03
CA ALA A 394 4.28 8.79 15.08
C ALA A 394 4.14 7.52 15.94
N THR A 395 5.24 6.80 16.15
CA THR A 395 5.33 5.57 16.94
C THR A 395 6.26 5.75 18.12
N PHE A 396 5.96 5.10 19.24
CA PHE A 396 6.67 5.29 20.52
C PHE A 396 7.14 3.95 21.05
N LEU A 397 8.45 3.70 20.93
CA LEU A 397 9.08 2.43 21.27
C LEU A 397 9.80 2.54 22.60
N ARG A 398 9.87 1.43 23.34
CA ARG A 398 10.66 1.31 24.56
C ARG A 398 11.18 -0.10 24.72
N ASP A 399 12.38 -0.20 25.25
CA ASP A 399 12.91 -1.40 25.88
C ASP A 399 13.58 -1.06 27.22
N ARG A 400 14.04 -2.07 27.90
CA ARG A 400 14.83 -1.90 29.11
C ARG A 400 16.21 -2.49 28.91
N VAL A 401 17.23 -1.65 29.08
CA VAL A 401 18.64 -1.96 28.85
C VAL A 401 19.35 -2.27 30.16
N TYR A 402 20.18 -3.29 30.13
CA TYR A 402 20.98 -3.77 31.25
C TYR A 402 22.48 -3.71 30.89
N PRO A 403 23.17 -2.61 31.16
CA PRO A 403 24.59 -2.43 30.76
C PRO A 403 25.52 -3.47 31.38
N ASN A 404 25.17 -3.96 32.57
CA ASN A 404 25.96 -4.92 33.35
C ASN A 404 25.36 -6.34 33.33
N ALA A 405 24.63 -6.71 32.27
CA ALA A 405 24.17 -8.09 32.05
C ALA A 405 25.30 -8.98 31.51
N SER A 406 25.03 -10.28 31.28
CA SER A 406 26.01 -11.18 30.62
C SER A 406 26.59 -10.54 29.33
N PRO A 407 27.89 -10.63 29.04
CA PRO A 407 28.90 -11.49 29.71
C PRO A 407 29.64 -10.88 30.93
N VAL A 408 29.13 -9.81 31.50
CA VAL A 408 29.71 -9.22 32.71
C VAL A 408 29.59 -10.20 33.87
N ASN A 409 30.67 -10.39 34.62
CA ASN A 409 30.67 -11.32 35.78
C ASN A 409 31.06 -10.59 37.06
N PRO A 410 30.20 -10.54 38.09
CA PRO A 410 28.83 -11.10 38.06
C PRO A 410 27.89 -10.23 37.23
N ALA A 411 26.97 -10.84 36.49
CA ALA A 411 25.89 -10.13 35.81
C ALA A 411 25.01 -9.39 36.81
N SER A 412 24.63 -8.15 36.52
CA SER A 412 23.93 -7.29 37.46
C SER A 412 22.91 -6.40 36.76
N ALA A 413 21.82 -6.10 37.44
CA ALA A 413 20.84 -5.10 37.01
C ALA A 413 21.21 -3.66 37.41
N VAL A 414 22.35 -3.47 38.09
CA VAL A 414 22.82 -2.13 38.46
C VAL A 414 23.04 -1.29 37.20
N GLY A 415 22.53 -0.05 37.18
CA GLY A 415 22.60 0.84 36.05
C GLY A 415 21.57 0.57 34.95
N ALA A 416 20.63 -0.34 35.16
CA ALA A 416 19.55 -0.59 34.18
C ALA A 416 18.67 0.65 33.99
N TYR A 417 18.34 0.94 32.71
CA TYR A 417 17.53 2.09 32.33
C TYR A 417 16.56 1.76 31.21
N ASN A 418 15.54 2.58 31.04
CA ASN A 418 14.63 2.47 29.90
C ASN A 418 15.22 3.26 28.71
N ASP A 419 15.41 2.61 27.59
CA ASP A 419 15.63 3.28 26.31
C ASP A 419 14.28 3.53 25.65
N SER A 420 14.09 4.75 25.16
CA SER A 420 12.85 5.15 24.49
C SER A 420 13.19 5.85 23.18
N LYS A 421 12.48 5.46 22.11
CA LYS A 421 12.64 6.04 20.79
C LYS A 421 11.28 6.52 20.27
N VAL A 422 11.31 7.62 19.55
CA VAL A 422 10.20 8.10 18.75
C VAL A 422 10.58 7.89 17.30
N ALA A 423 9.72 7.27 16.54
CA ALA A 423 9.87 7.02 15.11
C ALA A 423 8.56 7.38 14.40
N GLY A 424 8.48 7.18 13.11
CA GLY A 424 7.27 7.42 12.36
C GLY A 424 7.52 7.51 10.86
N GLY A 425 6.47 7.84 10.12
CA GLY A 425 6.51 7.84 8.67
C GLY A 425 5.42 8.71 8.06
N VAL A 426 5.45 8.75 6.74
CA VAL A 426 4.47 9.45 5.90
C VAL A 426 3.92 8.48 4.88
N GLU A 427 2.61 8.49 4.74
CA GLU A 427 1.84 7.77 3.73
C GLU A 427 1.28 8.77 2.73
N ALA A 428 1.26 8.39 1.45
CA ALA A 428 0.54 9.09 0.40
C ALA A 428 -0.16 8.07 -0.49
N ALA A 429 -1.44 8.32 -0.79
CA ALA A 429 -2.22 7.40 -1.58
C ALA A 429 -3.27 8.10 -2.45
N ALA A 430 -3.70 7.41 -3.49
CA ALA A 430 -4.76 7.84 -4.38
C ALA A 430 -5.61 6.66 -4.84
N TRP A 431 -6.92 6.88 -4.94
CA TRP A 431 -7.89 6.01 -5.59
C TRP A 431 -8.57 6.73 -6.74
N LEU A 432 -8.46 6.18 -7.93
CA LEU A 432 -8.83 6.84 -9.19
C LEU A 432 -9.86 6.01 -9.96
N PRO A 433 -11.16 6.23 -9.76
CA PRO A 433 -12.21 5.59 -10.54
C PRO A 433 -12.39 6.28 -11.90
N PHE A 434 -12.28 5.51 -12.99
CA PHE A 434 -12.51 5.99 -14.36
C PHE A 434 -13.76 5.35 -14.96
N HIS A 435 -14.37 6.00 -15.95
CA HIS A 435 -15.55 5.51 -16.66
C HIS A 435 -16.67 5.01 -15.72
N LYS A 436 -16.99 5.80 -14.70
CA LYS A 436 -17.98 5.46 -13.67
C LYS A 436 -17.62 4.18 -12.89
N GLY A 437 -16.28 3.93 -12.64
CA GLY A 437 -15.75 2.77 -11.95
C GLY A 437 -15.81 1.47 -12.74
N LEU A 438 -15.77 1.58 -14.07
CA LEU A 438 -15.42 0.43 -14.89
C LEU A 438 -13.95 0.08 -14.71
N TYR A 439 -13.08 1.09 -14.51
CA TYR A 439 -11.67 0.97 -14.22
C TYR A 439 -11.36 1.72 -12.93
N ASP A 440 -10.75 1.06 -11.98
CA ASP A 440 -10.29 1.65 -10.74
C ASP A 440 -8.78 1.44 -10.61
N PHE A 441 -8.04 2.53 -10.37
CA PHE A 441 -6.61 2.48 -10.13
C PHE A 441 -6.30 2.98 -8.73
N GLY A 442 -5.45 2.24 -8.02
CA GLY A 442 -4.97 2.64 -6.71
C GLY A 442 -3.45 2.75 -6.70
N LEU A 443 -2.96 3.78 -6.05
CA LEU A 443 -1.53 3.95 -5.76
C LEU A 443 -1.39 4.31 -4.29
N ARG A 444 -0.50 3.62 -3.58
CA ARG A 444 -0.23 3.90 -2.17
C ARG A 444 1.23 3.65 -1.85
N GLY A 445 1.76 4.47 -0.95
CA GLY A 445 3.13 4.35 -0.49
C GLY A 445 3.30 4.86 0.93
N LEU A 446 4.01 4.10 1.77
CA LEU A 446 4.39 4.45 3.13
C LEU A 446 5.92 4.41 3.24
N TYR A 447 6.51 5.48 3.73
CA TYR A 447 7.94 5.59 3.98
C TYR A 447 8.19 6.12 5.38
N GLY A 448 9.09 5.49 6.11
CA GLY A 448 9.45 5.98 7.44
C GLY A 448 10.37 5.05 8.22
N GLN A 449 10.42 5.26 9.52
CA GLN A 449 11.08 4.40 10.49
C GLN A 449 10.04 3.73 11.38
N SER A 450 10.22 2.44 11.68
CA SER A 450 9.30 1.66 12.51
C SER A 450 7.86 1.63 11.97
N VAL A 451 7.72 1.42 10.67
CA VAL A 451 6.42 1.31 9.98
C VAL A 451 6.29 0.02 9.17
N GLY A 452 7.23 -0.91 9.30
CA GLY A 452 7.27 -2.17 8.53
C GLY A 452 6.07 -3.07 8.78
N ARG A 453 5.55 -3.09 10.01
CA ARG A 453 4.37 -3.90 10.38
C ARG A 453 3.09 -3.51 9.64
N TYR A 454 3.03 -2.30 9.08
CA TYR A 454 1.89 -1.85 8.29
C TYR A 454 1.88 -2.42 6.87
N GLY A 455 2.98 -3.03 6.40
CA GLY A 455 3.02 -3.75 5.14
C GLY A 455 2.52 -5.19 5.28
N ALA A 456 1.81 -5.70 4.25
CA ALA A 456 1.31 -7.08 4.24
C ALA A 456 2.43 -8.15 4.26
N GLY A 457 3.65 -7.79 3.86
CA GLY A 457 4.84 -8.64 3.97
C GLY A 457 5.33 -8.83 5.40
N GLY A 458 4.90 -7.98 6.35
CA GLY A 458 5.19 -8.13 7.78
C GLY A 458 6.67 -7.98 8.14
N LEU A 459 7.39 -7.07 7.49
CA LEU A 459 8.79 -6.79 7.81
C LEU A 459 8.90 -6.05 9.16
N PRO A 460 10.00 -6.23 9.92
CA PRO A 460 10.11 -5.68 11.25
C PRO A 460 10.26 -4.14 11.26
N ASP A 461 9.89 -3.57 12.40
CA ASP A 461 9.93 -2.13 12.67
C ASP A 461 11.27 -1.68 13.25
N THR A 462 11.90 -2.52 14.07
CA THR A 462 13.09 -2.15 14.84
C THR A 462 14.01 -3.33 15.08
N THR A 463 15.26 -3.03 15.35
CA THR A 463 16.29 -3.92 15.88
C THR A 463 16.98 -3.26 17.08
N VAL A 464 18.13 -3.73 17.50
CA VAL A 464 18.93 -3.12 18.57
C VAL A 464 20.37 -2.89 18.17
N HIS A 465 20.99 -1.93 18.85
CA HIS A 465 22.44 -1.74 18.91
C HIS A 465 23.11 -2.79 19.80
N PRO A 466 24.44 -2.99 19.72
CA PRO A 466 25.16 -3.90 20.59
C PRO A 466 25.01 -3.62 22.08
N ASN A 467 24.78 -2.37 22.47
CA ASN A 467 24.54 -1.96 23.86
C ASN A 467 23.10 -2.24 24.35
N GLY A 468 22.25 -2.80 23.50
CA GLY A 468 20.86 -3.14 23.81
C GLY A 468 19.85 -2.04 23.53
N THR A 469 20.24 -0.83 23.11
CA THR A 469 19.29 0.24 22.79
C THR A 469 18.60 0.01 21.45
N LEU A 470 17.34 0.44 21.32
CA LEU A 470 16.54 0.28 20.12
C LEU A 470 17.13 1.02 18.91
N ALA A 471 17.05 0.40 17.75
CA ALA A 471 17.46 0.92 16.46
C ALA A 471 16.30 0.80 15.44
N PRO A 472 15.45 1.83 15.29
CA PRO A 472 14.36 1.86 14.33
C PRO A 472 14.84 1.60 12.90
N LEU A 473 14.14 0.70 12.18
CA LEU A 473 14.46 0.37 10.78
C LEU A 473 13.75 1.33 9.83
N HIS A 474 14.42 1.69 8.75
CA HIS A 474 13.77 2.35 7.63
C HIS A 474 12.94 1.35 6.84
N ASN A 475 11.67 1.64 6.63
CA ASN A 475 10.75 0.80 5.89
C ASN A 475 10.17 1.58 4.70
N VAL A 476 9.93 0.84 3.61
CA VAL A 476 9.17 1.29 2.45
C VAL A 476 8.12 0.25 2.14
N VAL A 477 6.89 0.68 1.98
CA VAL A 477 5.76 -0.16 1.57
C VAL A 477 5.08 0.54 0.40
N ALA A 478 4.88 -0.14 -0.73
CA ALA A 478 4.25 0.48 -1.89
C ALA A 478 3.43 -0.53 -2.69
N LEU A 479 2.23 -0.12 -3.13
CA LEU A 479 1.34 -0.93 -3.94
C LEU A 479 0.70 -0.09 -5.05
N PHE A 480 0.76 -0.63 -6.26
CA PHE A 480 -0.07 -0.27 -7.40
C PHE A 480 -1.19 -1.29 -7.54
N SER A 481 -2.41 -0.83 -7.81
CA SER A 481 -3.58 -1.66 -8.08
C SER A 481 -4.31 -1.21 -9.33
N ALA A 482 -4.77 -2.17 -10.13
CA ALA A 482 -5.65 -1.95 -11.26
C ALA A 482 -6.82 -2.95 -11.18
N GLU A 483 -8.02 -2.42 -11.25
CA GLU A 483 -9.25 -3.22 -11.22
C GLU A 483 -10.14 -2.85 -12.40
N LEU A 484 -10.82 -3.86 -12.96
CA LEU A 484 -11.71 -3.70 -14.12
C LEU A 484 -13.00 -4.50 -13.87
N HIS A 485 -14.16 -3.84 -14.01
CA HIS A 485 -15.47 -4.35 -13.62
C HIS A 485 -16.46 -4.49 -14.79
N PRO A 486 -16.19 -5.29 -15.86
CA PRO A 486 -17.07 -5.43 -17.01
C PRO A 486 -18.21 -6.42 -16.72
N GLY A 487 -19.38 -5.90 -16.40
CA GLY A 487 -20.61 -6.69 -16.26
C GLY A 487 -20.59 -7.68 -15.09
N LYS A 488 -20.34 -8.97 -15.38
CA LYS A 488 -20.27 -10.02 -14.35
C LYS A 488 -18.86 -10.33 -13.86
N TRP A 489 -17.86 -9.65 -14.38
CA TRP A 489 -16.48 -9.89 -14.06
C TRP A 489 -15.92 -8.76 -13.19
N ASP A 490 -15.12 -9.13 -12.19
CA ASP A 490 -14.19 -8.26 -11.49
C ASP A 490 -12.79 -8.80 -11.78
N LEU A 491 -12.01 -8.11 -12.61
CA LEU A 491 -10.63 -8.45 -12.95
C LEU A 491 -9.70 -7.56 -12.15
N TYR A 492 -8.58 -8.08 -11.69
CA TYR A 492 -7.64 -7.29 -10.91
C TYR A 492 -6.19 -7.68 -11.14
N GLU A 493 -5.32 -6.70 -11.00
CA GLU A 493 -3.87 -6.86 -10.99
C GLU A 493 -3.28 -5.93 -9.94
N TYR A 494 -2.36 -6.47 -9.13
CA TYR A 494 -1.65 -5.76 -8.07
C TYR A 494 -0.17 -6.01 -8.19
N TYR A 495 0.62 -4.95 -8.12
CA TYR A 495 2.07 -5.01 -8.04
C TYR A 495 2.57 -4.19 -6.87
N GLY A 496 3.30 -4.82 -5.95
CA GLY A 496 3.75 -4.13 -4.76
C GLY A 496 4.88 -4.83 -4.03
N GLY A 497 5.30 -4.21 -2.94
CA GLY A 497 6.36 -4.77 -2.12
C GLY A 497 6.63 -3.99 -0.85
N ASP A 498 7.28 -4.70 0.06
CA ASP A 498 7.76 -4.22 1.35
C ASP A 498 9.28 -4.28 1.37
N TYR A 499 9.91 -3.28 1.94
CA TYR A 499 11.35 -3.17 2.11
C TYR A 499 11.70 -2.77 3.53
N ALA A 500 12.73 -3.44 4.12
CA ALA A 500 13.32 -3.07 5.39
C ALA A 500 14.80 -2.71 5.22
N GLY A 501 15.17 -1.53 5.67
CA GLY A 501 16.52 -1.00 5.63
C GLY A 501 17.48 -1.77 6.53
N ARG A 502 18.76 -1.63 6.24
CA ARG A 502 19.84 -2.20 7.05
C ARG A 502 20.08 -1.37 8.31
N ALA A 503 20.22 -2.03 9.47
CA ALA A 503 20.72 -1.47 10.71
C ALA A 503 21.68 -2.45 11.35
N ALA A 504 22.94 -2.44 10.87
CA ALA A 504 23.95 -3.43 11.16
C ALA A 504 25.10 -2.83 11.96
N TYR A 505 25.49 -3.52 13.01
CA TYR A 505 26.51 -3.08 13.97
C TYR A 505 27.49 -4.22 14.26
N ILE A 506 28.56 -3.89 14.97
CA ILE A 506 29.57 -4.85 15.45
C ILE A 506 29.68 -4.66 16.96
N ASN A 507 29.58 -5.76 17.73
CA ASN A 507 29.76 -5.71 19.17
C ASN A 507 31.24 -5.69 19.56
N ALA A 508 31.56 -5.55 20.83
CA ALA A 508 32.93 -5.48 21.35
C ALA A 508 33.75 -6.74 21.09
N ALA A 509 33.11 -7.88 20.81
CA ALA A 509 33.75 -9.15 20.43
C ALA A 509 33.96 -9.30 18.92
N GLY A 510 33.73 -8.24 18.12
CA GLY A 510 33.85 -8.28 16.66
C GLY A 510 32.71 -9.05 15.97
N LYS A 511 31.61 -9.37 16.65
CA LYS A 511 30.49 -10.13 16.08
C LYS A 511 29.41 -9.20 15.54
N PRO A 512 28.76 -9.55 14.43
CA PRO A 512 27.67 -8.76 13.86
C PRO A 512 26.42 -8.80 14.74
N VAL A 513 25.74 -7.67 14.84
CA VAL A 513 24.48 -7.46 15.57
C VAL A 513 23.56 -6.58 14.73
N GLY A 514 22.26 -6.80 14.83
CA GLY A 514 21.25 -5.96 14.21
C GLY A 514 20.59 -6.60 13.00
N TYR A 515 20.16 -5.79 12.04
CA TYR A 515 19.39 -6.21 10.89
C TYR A 515 20.18 -6.05 9.58
N GLY A 516 20.27 -7.13 8.81
CA GLY A 516 20.87 -7.11 7.48
C GLY A 516 22.40 -6.95 7.46
N SER A 517 23.12 -7.44 8.46
CA SER A 517 24.58 -7.26 8.51
C SER A 517 25.29 -7.92 7.32
N PRO A 518 26.25 -7.22 6.67
CA PRO A 518 27.07 -7.81 5.60
C PRO A 518 28.04 -8.89 6.11
N LEU A 519 28.17 -9.02 7.42
CA LEU A 519 29.00 -10.05 8.07
C LEU A 519 28.20 -11.31 8.45
N PHE A 520 26.90 -11.36 8.25
CA PHE A 520 26.13 -12.58 8.41
C PHE A 520 26.40 -13.56 7.29
N ASN A 521 26.52 -14.84 7.64
CA ASN A 521 26.81 -15.87 6.67
C ASN A 521 25.51 -16.40 6.04
N ASN A 522 25.43 -16.35 4.71
CA ASN A 522 24.27 -16.80 3.92
C ASN A 522 24.57 -18.04 3.07
N SER A 523 25.79 -18.61 3.17
CA SER A 523 26.22 -19.69 2.28
C SER A 523 25.39 -20.98 2.40
N GLY A 524 24.68 -21.15 3.50
CA GLY A 524 23.85 -22.32 3.76
C GLY A 524 22.35 -22.13 3.45
N CYS A 525 21.92 -20.95 3.02
CA CYS A 525 20.48 -20.70 2.78
C CYS A 525 19.90 -21.60 1.67
N GLU A 526 20.66 -21.87 0.63
CA GLU A 526 20.30 -22.76 -0.49
C GLU A 526 20.74 -24.22 -0.25
N THR A 527 20.75 -24.67 1.00
CA THR A 527 21.17 -26.03 1.36
C THR A 527 19.98 -26.82 1.90
N GLU A 528 19.81 -28.04 1.39
CA GLU A 528 18.87 -29.00 1.93
C GLU A 528 19.41 -29.58 3.24
N THR A 529 18.63 -29.48 4.31
CA THR A 529 18.98 -30.00 5.62
C THR A 529 18.14 -31.22 5.95
N VAL A 530 18.76 -32.18 6.66
CA VAL A 530 18.05 -33.36 7.18
C VAL A 530 17.32 -33.00 8.48
N PRO A 531 16.26 -33.74 8.87
CA PRO A 531 15.66 -33.62 10.17
C PRO A 531 16.69 -33.85 11.28
N SER A 532 16.72 -32.95 12.27
CA SER A 532 17.72 -33.00 13.37
C SER A 532 17.22 -33.67 14.65
N SER A 533 15.97 -33.43 15.02
CA SER A 533 15.39 -33.93 16.29
C SER A 533 13.99 -34.51 16.14
N SER A 534 13.34 -34.29 15.01
CA SER A 534 11.95 -34.70 14.74
C SER A 534 11.74 -34.88 13.24
N PRO A 535 10.97 -35.89 12.81
CA PRO A 535 10.65 -36.08 11.39
C PRO A 535 9.62 -35.06 10.86
N TYR A 536 9.10 -34.17 11.70
CA TYR A 536 8.03 -33.24 11.33
C TYR A 536 8.53 -31.95 10.64
N GLY A 537 9.80 -31.81 10.43
CA GLY A 537 10.39 -30.68 9.71
C GLY A 537 11.89 -30.85 9.48
N PRO A 538 12.46 -30.15 8.50
CA PRO A 538 13.89 -30.13 8.31
C PRO A 538 14.60 -29.41 9.45
N GLY A 539 15.84 -29.75 9.72
CA GLY A 539 16.71 -28.98 10.59
C GLY A 539 16.92 -27.56 10.03
N GLY A 540 17.18 -26.60 10.90
CA GLY A 540 17.54 -25.25 10.45
C GLY A 540 18.85 -25.29 9.64
N PRO A 541 18.96 -24.59 8.50
CA PRO A 541 20.19 -24.53 7.75
C PRO A 541 21.28 -23.82 8.55
N ALA A 542 22.46 -24.43 8.65
CA ALA A 542 23.63 -23.74 9.16
C ALA A 542 24.01 -22.61 8.18
N ASN A 543 24.52 -21.50 8.69
CA ASN A 543 24.97 -20.39 7.88
C ASN A 543 23.88 -19.77 6.95
N CYS A 544 22.66 -19.64 7.44
CA CYS A 544 21.60 -18.88 6.81
C CYS A 544 21.06 -17.85 7.83
N ALA A 545 21.82 -16.81 8.04
CA ALA A 545 21.65 -15.93 9.19
C ALA A 545 21.16 -14.52 8.84
N ASN A 546 21.02 -14.16 7.54
CA ASN A 546 20.66 -12.79 7.23
C ASN A 546 19.14 -12.56 7.16
N ASP A 547 18.77 -11.30 7.27
CA ASP A 547 17.39 -10.83 7.37
C ASP A 547 16.79 -10.53 6.00
N THR A 548 15.47 -10.54 5.92
CA THR A 548 14.73 -10.20 4.69
C THR A 548 14.89 -8.71 4.38
N ARG A 549 15.44 -8.41 3.20
CA ARG A 549 15.59 -7.06 2.67
C ARG A 549 14.31 -6.55 2.04
N ALA A 550 13.69 -7.38 1.21
CA ALA A 550 12.50 -7.00 0.46
C ALA A 550 11.64 -8.23 0.14
N ILE A 551 10.36 -7.97 0.04
CA ILE A 551 9.36 -8.88 -0.51
C ILE A 551 8.67 -8.14 -1.64
N ILE A 552 8.65 -8.72 -2.84
CA ILE A 552 8.00 -8.16 -4.03
C ILE A 552 6.96 -9.17 -4.48
N ASN A 553 5.79 -8.70 -4.85
CA ASN A 553 4.70 -9.55 -5.27
C ASN A 553 3.97 -8.96 -6.48
N GLU A 554 3.58 -9.84 -7.38
CA GLU A 554 2.66 -9.58 -8.47
C GLU A 554 1.49 -10.56 -8.34
N THR A 555 0.26 -10.02 -8.39
CA THR A 555 -0.97 -10.79 -8.21
C THR A 555 -1.96 -10.38 -9.28
N ALA A 556 -2.43 -11.35 -10.06
CA ALA A 556 -3.50 -11.14 -11.02
C ALA A 556 -4.62 -12.16 -10.80
N GLY A 557 -5.86 -11.74 -10.99
CA GLY A 557 -6.99 -12.64 -10.79
C GLY A 557 -8.32 -12.08 -11.28
N PHE A 558 -9.34 -12.85 -11.02
CA PHE A 558 -10.70 -12.45 -11.34
C PHE A 558 -11.71 -13.06 -10.38
N TRP A 559 -12.88 -12.40 -10.33
CA TRP A 559 -14.12 -12.94 -9.80
C TRP A 559 -15.18 -12.93 -10.90
N TYR A 560 -15.92 -14.03 -11.03
CA TYR A 560 -17.08 -14.15 -11.91
C TYR A 560 -18.35 -14.25 -11.08
N ASN A 561 -19.28 -13.34 -11.30
CA ASN A 561 -20.57 -13.27 -10.61
C ASN A 561 -21.61 -14.14 -11.32
N PHE A 562 -21.83 -15.37 -10.84
CA PHE A 562 -22.89 -16.24 -11.36
C PHE A 562 -24.27 -15.66 -11.10
N TYR A 563 -24.45 -15.17 -9.87
CA TYR A 563 -25.71 -14.59 -9.42
C TYR A 563 -25.43 -13.38 -8.53
N ARG A 564 -26.24 -12.34 -8.72
CA ARG A 564 -26.28 -11.15 -7.87
C ARG A 564 -27.72 -10.65 -7.79
N GLY A 565 -28.29 -10.58 -6.59
CA GLY A 565 -29.70 -10.16 -6.41
C GLY A 565 -30.19 -10.34 -4.98
N GLY A 566 -31.51 -10.26 -4.79
CA GLY A 566 -32.14 -10.32 -3.47
C GLY A 566 -31.94 -11.61 -2.67
N LYS A 567 -31.32 -12.63 -3.24
CA LYS A 567 -30.94 -13.86 -2.56
C LYS A 567 -29.43 -13.94 -2.30
N GLY A 568 -28.73 -12.81 -2.29
CA GLY A 568 -27.28 -12.72 -2.11
C GLY A 568 -26.49 -12.68 -3.41
N LYS A 569 -25.20 -13.04 -3.32
CA LYS A 569 -24.27 -13.06 -4.44
C LYS A 569 -23.49 -14.38 -4.45
N LEU A 570 -23.44 -15.07 -5.59
CA LEU A 570 -22.65 -16.28 -5.78
C LEU A 570 -21.54 -16.02 -6.77
N VAL A 571 -20.30 -16.25 -6.36
CA VAL A 571 -19.13 -15.95 -7.18
C VAL A 571 -18.12 -17.10 -7.19
N PHE A 572 -17.34 -17.15 -8.27
CA PHE A 572 -16.13 -17.95 -8.37
C PHE A 572 -14.97 -17.06 -8.75
N GLY A 573 -13.83 -17.28 -8.13
CA GLY A 573 -12.60 -16.56 -8.39
C GLY A 573 -11.41 -17.48 -8.64
N MET A 574 -10.48 -16.96 -9.43
CA MET A 574 -9.15 -17.56 -9.59
C MET A 574 -8.11 -16.45 -9.48
N GLN A 575 -6.95 -16.80 -8.90
CA GLN A 575 -5.85 -15.88 -8.68
C GLN A 575 -4.53 -16.58 -8.90
N TYR A 576 -3.59 -15.86 -9.49
CA TYR A 576 -2.20 -16.24 -9.56
C TYR A 576 -1.36 -15.20 -8.83
N ASN A 577 -0.43 -15.68 -7.98
CA ASN A 577 0.55 -14.87 -7.29
C ASN A 577 1.95 -15.32 -7.67
N TYR A 578 2.82 -14.36 -7.98
CA TYR A 578 4.27 -14.53 -7.97
C TYR A 578 4.86 -13.68 -6.85
N ALA A 579 5.46 -14.33 -5.85
CA ALA A 579 6.11 -13.65 -4.73
C ALA A 579 7.61 -13.92 -4.73
N GLN A 580 8.40 -12.87 -4.49
CA GLN A 580 9.85 -12.95 -4.38
C GLN A 580 10.30 -12.36 -3.05
N ARG A 581 11.03 -13.15 -2.26
CA ARG A 581 11.70 -12.75 -1.03
C ARG A 581 13.20 -12.65 -1.25
N LYS A 582 13.79 -11.51 -0.89
CA LYS A 582 15.23 -11.25 -1.00
C LYS A 582 15.82 -11.00 0.37
N LEU A 583 16.90 -11.68 0.71
CA LEU A 583 17.68 -11.36 1.91
C LEU A 583 18.66 -10.21 1.65
N TRP A 584 19.18 -9.64 2.72
CA TRP A 584 20.36 -8.80 2.63
C TRP A 584 21.60 -9.61 2.22
N ALA A 585 22.46 -9.00 1.43
CA ALA A 585 23.74 -9.61 1.10
C ALA A 585 24.61 -9.76 2.36
N GLY A 586 25.13 -10.97 2.58
CA GLY A 586 26.02 -11.32 3.67
C GLY A 586 27.47 -11.45 3.25
N LEU A 587 28.22 -12.29 3.99
CA LEU A 587 29.64 -12.58 3.71
C LEU A 587 29.87 -12.98 2.25
N GLY A 588 30.90 -12.41 1.63
CA GLY A 588 31.21 -12.67 0.22
C GLY A 588 30.20 -12.10 -0.77
N GLY A 589 29.28 -11.22 -0.33
CA GLY A 589 28.24 -10.66 -1.18
C GLY A 589 27.10 -11.63 -1.49
N ILE A 590 27.03 -12.79 -0.84
CA ILE A 590 25.97 -13.78 -1.06
C ILE A 590 24.62 -13.23 -0.64
N GLN A 591 23.72 -13.08 -1.62
CA GLN A 591 22.36 -12.58 -1.44
C GLN A 591 21.34 -13.64 -1.88
N PRO A 592 20.83 -14.47 -0.97
CA PRO A 592 19.83 -15.48 -1.29
C PRO A 592 18.51 -14.85 -1.69
N GLU A 593 17.83 -15.47 -2.66
CA GLU A 593 16.50 -15.10 -3.11
C GLU A 593 15.60 -16.33 -3.15
N ALA A 594 14.39 -16.18 -2.67
CA ALA A 594 13.36 -17.21 -2.77
C ALA A 594 12.17 -16.65 -3.55
N ASN A 595 11.56 -17.48 -4.36
CA ASN A 595 10.32 -17.14 -5.06
C ASN A 595 9.29 -18.25 -4.89
N ASP A 596 8.03 -17.91 -5.03
CA ASP A 596 6.94 -18.88 -5.03
C ASP A 596 5.89 -18.50 -6.07
N ASN A 597 5.42 -19.50 -6.82
CA ASN A 597 4.29 -19.40 -7.71
C ASN A 597 3.10 -20.05 -7.03
N MET A 598 2.01 -19.32 -6.90
CA MET A 598 0.84 -19.76 -6.16
C MET A 598 -0.41 -19.58 -7.02
N PHE A 599 -1.23 -20.61 -7.03
CA PHE A 599 -2.50 -20.61 -7.74
C PHE A 599 -3.66 -20.82 -6.77
N TRP A 600 -4.65 -19.95 -6.84
CA TRP A 600 -5.77 -19.89 -5.92
C TRP A 600 -7.09 -20.14 -6.64
N THR A 601 -8.02 -20.81 -5.98
CA THR A 601 -9.43 -20.80 -6.37
C THR A 601 -10.31 -20.48 -5.18
N SER A 602 -11.44 -19.83 -5.43
CA SER A 602 -12.41 -19.54 -4.39
C SER A 602 -13.82 -19.59 -4.94
N PHE A 603 -14.73 -20.22 -4.20
CA PHE A 603 -16.16 -20.20 -4.45
C PHE A 603 -16.83 -19.60 -3.21
N ARG A 604 -17.55 -18.48 -3.41
CA ARG A 604 -18.16 -17.73 -2.30
C ARG A 604 -19.64 -17.50 -2.53
N TYR A 605 -20.39 -17.68 -1.46
CA TYR A 605 -21.76 -17.21 -1.35
C TYR A 605 -21.82 -16.09 -0.34
N TYR A 606 -22.12 -14.88 -0.80
CA TYR A 606 -22.33 -13.72 0.06
C TYR A 606 -23.78 -13.71 0.53
N ILE A 607 -23.97 -13.56 1.82
CA ILE A 607 -25.27 -13.48 2.50
C ILE A 607 -25.97 -12.18 2.06
N PRO A 608 -27.28 -12.23 1.79
CA PRO A 608 -28.05 -11.06 1.38
C PRO A 608 -27.99 -9.90 2.36
#